data_9cbaf0b20a4f8d1012e6cbcd69838cea
#
_entry.id   9cbaf0b20a4f8d1012e6cbcd69838cea
#
_cell.length_a   1.000
_cell.length_b   1.000
_cell.length_c   1.000
_cell.angle_alpha   90.00
_cell.angle_beta   90.00
_cell.angle_gamma   90.00
#
_symmetry.space_group_name_H-M   'P 1'
#
loop_
_entity.id
_entity.type
_entity.pdbx_description
1 polymer ?
#
loop_
_entity_poly.entity_id
_entity_poly.type
_entity_poly.pdbx_seq_one_letter_code
_entity_poly.pdbx_strand_id
1 'polypeptide(L)'
;HYGLPQAMLGLVLAAMAAGYIAASLLAGRAMLLLGIGGVLALSVAATATAALGQALAPPWAVFMVFAVLAGLGGGAVDAALNTYAALHFAPRHLNWLHACWGLGATLGPAIATGLLAAGAGWQAGYAAVGLMLAALSVAFALTRSRWQDSPGAPDGPPLPALGALRQPAVRLRILVFFLMTGVEAGTGQWVATVLVEARGATPAFAAATATLFWASLALGRVGMGLVVDRIGADRLVRLAAAVVPVAAIGFAVAPHGVDLAALAVLAVALSPLFPTLVARTPARLGAATALHAVGFQVAAATLGVAILPAAIGLAVQAGGAAMAPPAIAGLAVATALLVRRLG
;
A
#
# COMPACT_ATOMS: atom_id res chain seq x y z
N HIS A 1 -17.87 22.24 6.40
CA HIS A 1 -17.64 22.58 7.81
C HIS A 1 -16.54 23.64 7.95
N TYR A 2 -15.39 23.43 7.32
CA TYR A 2 -14.25 24.37 7.42
C TYR A 2 -14.26 25.51 6.38
N GLY A 3 -15.13 25.50 5.38
CA GLY A 3 -15.17 26.53 4.33
C GLY A 3 -13.90 26.63 3.47
N LEU A 4 -13.09 25.57 3.42
CA LEU A 4 -11.79 25.54 2.75
C LEU A 4 -11.90 25.13 1.28
N PRO A 5 -10.99 25.59 0.39
CA PRO A 5 -10.90 25.11 -0.97
C PRO A 5 -10.62 23.60 -1.03
N GLN A 6 -11.16 22.91 -2.04
CA GLN A 6 -10.96 21.46 -2.23
C GLN A 6 -9.47 21.04 -2.27
N ALA A 7 -8.60 21.93 -2.75
CA ALA A 7 -7.15 21.70 -2.75
C ALA A 7 -6.57 21.43 -1.35
N MET A 8 -7.22 21.92 -0.29
CA MET A 8 -6.78 21.65 1.09
C MET A 8 -6.95 20.18 1.50
N LEU A 9 -7.80 19.40 0.81
CA LEU A 9 -7.87 17.95 1.01
C LEU A 9 -6.54 17.28 0.67
N GLY A 10 -5.82 17.79 -0.33
CA GLY A 10 -4.48 17.32 -0.67
C GLY A 10 -3.48 17.47 0.49
N LEU A 11 -3.60 18.54 1.30
CA LEU A 11 -2.74 18.74 2.47
C LEU A 11 -3.01 17.69 3.57
N VAL A 12 -4.25 17.26 3.75
CA VAL A 12 -4.59 16.18 4.72
C VAL A 12 -3.91 14.88 4.29
N LEU A 13 -4.03 14.53 3.00
CA LEU A 13 -3.39 13.33 2.45
C LEU A 13 -1.86 13.41 2.54
N ALA A 14 -1.28 14.58 2.25
CA ALA A 14 0.17 14.79 2.35
C ALA A 14 0.65 14.68 3.81
N ALA A 15 -0.10 15.24 4.77
CA ALA A 15 0.21 15.14 6.19
C ALA A 15 0.16 13.69 6.69
N MET A 16 -0.88 12.94 6.29
CA MET A 16 -0.98 11.50 6.58
C MET A 16 0.18 10.73 5.96
N ALA A 17 0.50 10.97 4.68
CA ALA A 17 1.60 10.30 3.99
C ALA A 17 2.95 10.60 4.65
N ALA A 18 3.20 11.84 5.08
CA ALA A 18 4.43 12.21 5.79
C ALA A 18 4.57 11.44 7.11
N GLY A 19 3.52 11.38 7.93
CA GLY A 19 3.49 10.58 9.16
C GLY A 19 3.70 9.10 8.87
N TYR A 20 3.02 8.56 7.86
CA TYR A 20 3.11 7.16 7.48
C TYR A 20 4.54 6.77 7.05
N ILE A 21 5.17 7.57 6.19
CA ILE A 21 6.55 7.36 5.74
C ILE A 21 7.51 7.42 6.92
N ALA A 22 7.39 8.44 7.77
CA ALA A 22 8.25 8.61 8.95
C ALA A 22 8.15 7.40 9.88
N ALA A 23 6.95 6.94 10.20
CA ALA A 23 6.73 5.78 11.07
C ALA A 23 7.24 4.48 10.43
N SER A 24 7.00 4.28 9.14
CA SER A 24 7.49 3.10 8.41
C SER A 24 9.03 3.03 8.40
N LEU A 25 9.72 4.16 8.21
CA LEU A 25 11.19 4.22 8.26
C LEU A 25 11.74 3.90 9.66
N LEU A 26 11.02 4.28 10.71
CA LEU A 26 11.41 4.09 12.11
C LEU A 26 10.90 2.77 12.70
N ALA A 27 10.03 2.04 11.99
CA ALA A 27 9.33 0.85 12.50
C ALA A 27 10.29 -0.22 13.02
N GLY A 28 11.39 -0.50 12.32
CA GLY A 28 12.39 -1.47 12.76
C GLY A 28 12.98 -1.10 14.13
N ARG A 29 13.30 0.18 14.35
CA ARG A 29 13.79 0.65 15.65
C ARG A 29 12.71 0.59 16.73
N ALA A 30 11.48 0.96 16.38
CA ALA A 30 10.35 0.88 17.31
C ALA A 30 10.10 -0.58 17.75
N MET A 31 10.16 -1.55 16.83
CA MET A 31 10.03 -2.97 17.15
C MET A 31 11.15 -3.50 18.05
N LEU A 32 12.38 -3.02 17.89
CA LEU A 32 13.49 -3.38 18.77
C LEU A 32 13.33 -2.82 20.19
N LEU A 33 12.72 -1.63 20.34
CA LEU A 33 12.54 -0.97 21.64
C LEU A 33 11.29 -1.43 22.40
N LEU A 34 10.18 -1.62 21.69
CA LEU A 34 8.84 -1.83 22.26
C LEU A 34 8.33 -3.27 22.06
N GLY A 35 9.05 -4.06 21.25
CA GLY A 35 8.55 -5.33 20.72
C GLY A 35 7.43 -5.13 19.70
N ILE A 36 7.16 -6.15 18.89
CA ILE A 36 6.12 -6.08 17.84
C ILE A 36 4.74 -5.82 18.46
N GLY A 37 4.37 -6.53 19.53
CA GLY A 37 3.09 -6.35 20.21
C GLY A 37 2.88 -4.95 20.77
N GLY A 38 3.95 -4.32 21.28
CA GLY A 38 3.92 -2.94 21.75
C GLY A 38 3.70 -1.94 20.61
N VAL A 39 4.41 -2.13 19.48
CA VAL A 39 4.21 -1.31 18.27
C VAL A 39 2.79 -1.44 17.74
N LEU A 40 2.24 -2.65 17.64
CA LEU A 40 0.86 -2.87 17.16
C LEU A 40 -0.17 -2.17 18.05
N ALA A 41 -0.06 -2.31 19.37
CA ALA A 41 -0.98 -1.67 20.30
C ALA A 41 -0.91 -0.13 20.22
N LEU A 42 0.29 0.44 20.27
CA LEU A 42 0.48 1.89 20.28
C LEU A 42 0.16 2.54 18.94
N SER A 43 0.50 1.89 17.83
CA SER A 43 0.22 2.42 16.50
C SER A 43 -1.28 2.45 16.19
N VAL A 44 -2.02 1.40 16.57
CA VAL A 44 -3.47 1.37 16.41
C VAL A 44 -4.14 2.33 17.39
N ALA A 45 -3.62 2.49 18.62
CA ALA A 45 -4.08 3.53 19.56
C ALA A 45 -3.90 4.95 18.98
N ALA A 46 -2.76 5.23 18.37
CA ALA A 46 -2.50 6.51 17.73
C ALA A 46 -3.50 6.80 16.59
N THR A 47 -3.76 5.80 15.74
CA THR A 47 -4.75 5.94 14.66
C THR A 47 -6.17 6.11 15.21
N ALA A 48 -6.54 5.35 16.26
CA ALA A 48 -7.83 5.50 16.94
C ALA A 48 -8.00 6.90 17.53
N THR A 49 -6.98 7.38 18.26
CA THR A 49 -6.97 8.73 18.85
C THR A 49 -7.11 9.80 17.77
N ALA A 50 -6.41 9.64 16.64
CA ALA A 50 -6.51 10.55 15.52
C ALA A 50 -7.94 10.60 14.95
N ALA A 51 -8.54 9.43 14.68
CA ALA A 51 -9.89 9.35 14.14
C ALA A 51 -10.93 9.93 15.12
N LEU A 52 -10.85 9.59 16.41
CA LEU A 52 -11.75 10.15 17.42
C LEU A 52 -11.56 11.66 17.60
N GLY A 53 -10.30 12.13 17.57
CA GLY A 53 -9.99 13.56 17.62
C GLY A 53 -10.55 14.33 16.42
N GLN A 54 -10.45 13.75 15.22
CA GLN A 54 -11.04 14.32 14.00
C GLN A 54 -12.58 14.32 14.04
N ALA A 55 -13.21 13.31 14.67
CA ALA A 55 -14.65 13.24 14.88
C ALA A 55 -15.20 14.41 15.71
N LEU A 56 -14.40 15.01 16.59
CA LEU A 56 -14.78 16.18 17.38
C LEU A 56 -14.82 17.47 16.56
N ALA A 57 -14.52 17.42 15.26
CA ALA A 57 -14.47 18.58 14.37
C ALA A 57 -13.61 19.75 14.93
N PRO A 58 -12.35 19.49 15.36
CA PRO A 58 -11.51 20.49 15.99
C PRO A 58 -11.12 21.58 14.99
N PRO A 59 -10.50 22.70 15.41
CA PRO A 59 -9.94 23.69 14.49
C PRO A 59 -8.99 23.03 13.48
N TRP A 60 -8.94 23.59 12.25
CA TRP A 60 -8.20 22.99 11.12
C TRP A 60 -6.77 22.59 11.43
N ALA A 61 -6.01 23.44 12.15
CA ALA A 61 -4.63 23.13 12.52
C ALA A 61 -4.53 21.86 13.38
N VAL A 62 -5.46 21.66 14.32
CA VAL A 62 -5.53 20.47 15.18
C VAL A 62 -5.97 19.25 14.36
N PHE A 63 -6.90 19.43 13.42
CA PHE A 63 -7.29 18.36 12.48
C PHE A 63 -6.09 17.86 11.67
N MET A 64 -5.20 18.77 11.24
CA MET A 64 -3.97 18.44 10.54
C MET A 64 -2.97 17.67 11.42
N VAL A 65 -2.85 18.01 12.71
CA VAL A 65 -2.04 17.25 13.67
C VAL A 65 -2.58 15.82 13.80
N PHE A 66 -3.89 15.65 13.89
CA PHE A 66 -4.50 14.32 13.90
C PHE A 66 -4.27 13.56 12.56
N ALA A 67 -4.23 14.26 11.43
CA ALA A 67 -3.89 13.62 10.15
C ALA A 67 -2.46 13.05 10.15
N VAL A 68 -1.48 13.80 10.67
CA VAL A 68 -0.10 13.29 10.86
C VAL A 68 -0.10 12.09 11.81
N LEU A 69 -0.82 12.17 12.94
CA LEU A 69 -0.91 11.10 13.94
C LEU A 69 -1.55 9.82 13.34
N ALA A 70 -2.60 9.98 12.52
CA ALA A 70 -3.20 8.85 11.79
C ALA A 70 -2.17 8.18 10.85
N GLY A 71 -1.39 9.00 10.15
CA GLY A 71 -0.29 8.52 9.32
C GLY A 71 0.77 7.77 10.11
N LEU A 72 1.23 8.33 11.22
CA LEU A 72 2.22 7.69 12.10
C LEU A 72 1.73 6.31 12.58
N GLY A 73 0.48 6.22 13.04
CA GLY A 73 -0.12 4.96 13.45
C GLY A 73 -0.25 3.98 12.28
N GLY A 74 -0.77 4.44 11.13
CA GLY A 74 -0.93 3.61 9.93
C GLY A 74 0.39 3.02 9.42
N GLY A 75 1.43 3.85 9.30
CA GLY A 75 2.74 3.40 8.82
C GLY A 75 3.44 2.43 9.78
N ALA A 76 3.30 2.66 11.08
CA ALA A 76 3.91 1.78 12.08
C ALA A 76 3.22 0.41 12.13
N VAL A 77 1.87 0.35 12.13
CA VAL A 77 1.14 -0.92 12.14
C VAL A 77 1.37 -1.71 10.87
N ASP A 78 1.39 -1.05 9.71
CA ASP A 78 1.61 -1.73 8.43
C ASP A 78 3.01 -2.35 8.36
N ALA A 79 4.05 -1.58 8.70
CA ALA A 79 5.41 -2.10 8.73
C ALA A 79 5.57 -3.25 9.75
N ALA A 80 4.97 -3.13 10.94
CA ALA A 80 5.08 -4.15 11.98
C ALA A 80 4.34 -5.44 11.62
N LEU A 81 3.10 -5.36 11.10
CA LEU A 81 2.34 -6.54 10.66
C LEU A 81 2.99 -7.24 9.48
N ASN A 82 3.47 -6.48 8.49
CA ASN A 82 4.20 -7.06 7.37
C ASN A 82 5.48 -7.75 7.80
N THR A 83 6.23 -7.15 8.73
CA THR A 83 7.45 -7.75 9.29
C THR A 83 7.14 -9.03 10.05
N TYR A 84 6.15 -8.97 10.95
CA TYR A 84 5.72 -10.15 11.72
C TYR A 84 5.25 -11.28 10.80
N ALA A 85 4.38 -10.96 9.85
CA ALA A 85 3.86 -11.95 8.92
C ALA A 85 4.96 -12.55 8.03
N ALA A 86 5.94 -11.74 7.59
CA ALA A 86 7.06 -12.22 6.80
C ALA A 86 8.02 -13.15 7.59
N LEU A 87 8.14 -12.95 8.90
CA LEU A 87 8.99 -13.77 9.77
C LEU A 87 8.32 -15.08 10.21
N HIS A 88 6.97 -15.08 10.38
CA HIS A 88 6.27 -16.17 11.06
C HIS A 88 5.33 -16.98 10.16
N PHE A 89 4.92 -16.42 9.02
CA PHE A 89 3.89 -17.02 8.19
C PHE A 89 4.36 -17.33 6.76
N ALA A 90 3.67 -18.26 6.11
CA ALA A 90 3.89 -18.56 4.70
C ALA A 90 3.42 -17.38 3.80
N PRO A 91 3.97 -17.25 2.58
CA PRO A 91 3.65 -16.15 1.64
C PRO A 91 2.15 -15.99 1.36
N ARG A 92 1.35 -17.06 1.43
CA ARG A 92 -0.11 -16.99 1.28
C ARG A 92 -0.77 -16.05 2.27
N HIS A 93 -0.30 -16.01 3.51
CA HIS A 93 -0.91 -15.18 4.55
C HIS A 93 -0.67 -13.69 4.31
N LEU A 94 0.50 -13.31 3.74
CA LEU A 94 0.72 -11.93 3.35
C LEU A 94 -0.18 -11.52 2.16
N ASN A 95 -0.42 -12.42 1.19
CA ASN A 95 -1.37 -12.14 0.12
C ASN A 95 -2.79 -11.91 0.70
N TRP A 96 -3.22 -12.72 1.65
CA TRP A 96 -4.52 -12.54 2.32
C TRP A 96 -4.56 -11.31 3.22
N LEU A 97 -3.48 -10.98 3.93
CA LEU A 97 -3.37 -9.72 4.69
C LEU A 97 -3.62 -8.51 3.79
N HIS A 98 -3.00 -8.49 2.61
CA HIS A 98 -3.21 -7.41 1.65
C HIS A 98 -4.58 -7.47 0.94
N ALA A 99 -5.21 -8.64 0.84
CA ALA A 99 -6.61 -8.74 0.42
C ALA A 99 -7.56 -8.13 1.46
N CYS A 100 -7.30 -8.34 2.76
CA CYS A 100 -8.05 -7.70 3.85
C CYS A 100 -7.89 -6.17 3.84
N TRP A 101 -6.71 -5.65 3.45
CA TRP A 101 -6.53 -4.22 3.24
C TRP A 101 -7.49 -3.68 2.17
N GLY A 102 -7.61 -4.39 1.04
CA GLY A 102 -8.57 -4.04 -0.01
C GLY A 102 -10.03 -4.06 0.46
N LEU A 103 -10.38 -5.03 1.31
CA LEU A 103 -11.70 -5.10 1.95
C LEU A 103 -11.94 -3.86 2.84
N GLY A 104 -10.96 -3.48 3.66
CA GLY A 104 -11.02 -2.28 4.49
C GLY A 104 -11.17 -1.00 3.67
N ALA A 105 -10.44 -0.88 2.56
CA ALA A 105 -10.55 0.25 1.64
C ALA A 105 -11.94 0.38 0.99
N THR A 106 -12.67 -0.73 0.87
CA THR A 106 -14.06 -0.75 0.38
C THR A 106 -15.06 -0.46 1.49
N LEU A 107 -14.88 -1.05 2.66
CA LEU A 107 -15.82 -0.91 3.79
C LEU A 107 -15.79 0.48 4.40
N GLY A 108 -14.63 1.16 4.45
CA GLY A 108 -14.51 2.49 5.02
C GLY A 108 -15.45 3.51 4.37
N PRO A 109 -15.36 3.72 3.03
CA PRO A 109 -16.30 4.57 2.31
C PRO A 109 -17.77 4.12 2.42
N ALA A 110 -18.05 2.81 2.44
CA ALA A 110 -19.39 2.28 2.57
C ALA A 110 -20.02 2.62 3.94
N ILE A 111 -19.25 2.50 5.03
CA ILE A 111 -19.67 2.91 6.37
C ILE A 111 -19.96 4.41 6.40
N ALA A 112 -19.03 5.22 5.88
CA ALA A 112 -19.20 6.67 5.83
C ALA A 112 -20.45 7.08 5.03
N THR A 113 -20.65 6.50 3.85
CA THR A 113 -21.82 6.77 2.99
C THR A 113 -23.12 6.31 3.65
N GLY A 114 -23.13 5.14 4.28
CA GLY A 114 -24.31 4.63 5.00
C GLY A 114 -24.72 5.55 6.17
N LEU A 115 -23.76 6.05 6.94
CA LEU A 115 -24.01 6.98 8.03
C LEU A 115 -24.53 8.34 7.52
N LEU A 116 -23.94 8.85 6.43
CA LEU A 116 -24.43 10.09 5.80
C LEU A 116 -25.84 9.92 5.24
N ALA A 117 -26.17 8.80 4.61
CA ALA A 117 -27.51 8.49 4.12
C ALA A 117 -28.54 8.36 5.25
N ALA A 118 -28.10 7.92 6.44
CA ALA A 118 -28.93 7.89 7.65
C ALA A 118 -29.07 9.26 8.34
N GLY A 119 -28.57 10.34 7.73
CA GLY A 119 -28.67 11.70 8.28
C GLY A 119 -27.61 12.04 9.34
N ALA A 120 -26.63 11.17 9.59
CA ALA A 120 -25.53 11.48 10.48
C ALA A 120 -24.53 12.42 9.81
N GLY A 121 -23.86 13.25 10.61
CA GLY A 121 -22.77 14.10 10.11
C GLY A 121 -21.53 13.28 9.73
N TRP A 122 -20.61 13.87 8.97
CA TRP A 122 -19.34 13.24 8.59
C TRP A 122 -18.51 12.78 9.81
N GLN A 123 -18.68 13.43 10.95
CA GLN A 123 -18.03 13.08 12.21
C GLN A 123 -18.34 11.65 12.65
N ALA A 124 -19.56 11.17 12.37
CA ALA A 124 -19.97 9.81 12.74
C ALA A 124 -19.13 8.73 12.05
N GLY A 125 -18.69 8.96 10.81
CA GLY A 125 -17.79 8.07 10.10
C GLY A 125 -16.43 7.95 10.79
N TYR A 126 -15.83 9.07 11.18
CA TYR A 126 -14.57 9.08 11.95
C TYR A 126 -14.74 8.44 13.33
N ALA A 127 -15.86 8.73 14.03
CA ALA A 127 -16.13 8.13 15.33
C ALA A 127 -16.30 6.60 15.25
N ALA A 128 -17.05 6.11 14.28
CA ALA A 128 -17.26 4.67 14.09
C ALA A 128 -15.93 3.94 13.85
N VAL A 129 -15.12 4.43 12.91
CA VAL A 129 -13.79 3.85 12.62
C VAL A 129 -12.86 3.99 13.84
N GLY A 130 -12.87 5.14 14.50
CA GLY A 130 -12.06 5.39 15.68
C GLY A 130 -12.38 4.45 16.84
N LEU A 131 -13.66 4.18 17.11
CA LEU A 131 -14.08 3.21 18.14
C LEU A 131 -13.69 1.77 17.79
N MET A 132 -13.83 1.36 16.52
CA MET A 132 -13.36 0.05 16.06
C MET A 132 -11.86 -0.13 16.27
N LEU A 133 -11.07 0.90 15.91
CA LEU A 133 -9.63 0.90 16.10
C LEU A 133 -9.25 0.94 17.58
N ALA A 134 -9.98 1.66 18.44
CA ALA A 134 -9.77 1.66 19.88
C ALA A 134 -9.96 0.26 20.47
N ALA A 135 -11.03 -0.43 20.10
CA ALA A 135 -11.26 -1.81 20.50
C ALA A 135 -10.14 -2.76 20.02
N LEU A 136 -9.69 -2.60 18.78
CA LEU A 136 -8.57 -3.36 18.24
C LEU A 136 -7.25 -3.06 18.96
N SER A 137 -6.99 -1.80 19.31
CA SER A 137 -5.82 -1.40 20.11
C SER A 137 -5.81 -2.09 21.48
N VAL A 138 -6.96 -2.14 22.16
CA VAL A 138 -7.10 -2.87 23.43
C VAL A 138 -6.81 -4.37 23.22
N ALA A 139 -7.33 -4.98 22.16
CA ALA A 139 -7.05 -6.37 21.83
C ALA A 139 -5.55 -6.62 21.61
N PHE A 140 -4.84 -5.75 20.89
CA PHE A 140 -3.39 -5.84 20.74
C PHE A 140 -2.64 -5.64 22.07
N ALA A 141 -3.08 -4.71 22.92
CA ALA A 141 -2.48 -4.48 24.22
C ALA A 141 -2.61 -5.71 25.14
N LEU A 142 -3.80 -6.35 25.18
CA LEU A 142 -4.07 -7.55 25.96
C LEU A 142 -3.31 -8.78 25.45
N THR A 143 -3.05 -8.84 24.15
CA THR A 143 -2.36 -9.96 23.50
C THR A 143 -0.87 -9.69 23.26
N ARG A 144 -0.32 -8.56 23.73
CA ARG A 144 1.05 -8.10 23.39
C ARG A 144 2.14 -9.15 23.62
N SER A 145 2.00 -9.97 24.65
CA SER A 145 2.96 -11.05 24.98
C SER A 145 2.97 -12.19 23.95
N ARG A 146 1.88 -12.37 23.20
CA ARG A 146 1.77 -13.42 22.17
C ARG A 146 2.49 -13.06 20.85
N TRP A 147 2.93 -11.80 20.70
CA TRP A 147 3.60 -11.27 19.50
C TRP A 147 5.12 -11.22 19.66
N GLN A 148 5.68 -11.81 20.73
CA GLN A 148 7.09 -11.62 21.09
C GLN A 148 8.04 -12.67 20.52
N ASP A 149 7.56 -13.83 20.09
CA ASP A 149 8.41 -14.91 19.64
C ASP A 149 8.83 -14.68 18.19
N SER A 150 9.92 -13.91 18.02
CA SER A 150 10.64 -13.93 16.74
C SER A 150 11.47 -15.22 16.70
N PRO A 151 11.18 -16.17 15.79
CA PRO A 151 12.10 -17.26 15.52
C PRO A 151 13.40 -16.65 14.97
N GLY A 152 14.43 -16.67 15.80
CA GLY A 152 15.73 -16.08 15.49
C GLY A 152 15.80 -14.61 15.89
N ALA A 153 15.73 -14.32 17.21
CA ALA A 153 16.45 -13.18 17.72
C ALA A 153 17.87 -13.27 17.14
N PRO A 154 18.38 -12.23 16.44
CA PRO A 154 19.69 -12.35 15.80
C PRO A 154 20.71 -12.73 16.87
N ASP A 155 21.48 -13.79 16.66
CA ASP A 155 22.68 -14.08 17.43
C ASP A 155 23.69 -12.95 17.11
N GLY A 156 23.62 -11.85 17.89
CA GLY A 156 24.49 -10.70 17.69
C GLY A 156 23.82 -9.34 17.99
N PRO A 157 24.61 -8.26 18.00
CA PRO A 157 24.08 -6.92 18.24
C PRO A 157 23.08 -6.52 17.14
N PRO A 158 22.00 -5.77 17.49
CA PRO A 158 21.00 -5.31 16.53
C PRO A 158 21.65 -4.52 15.39
N LEU A 159 21.32 -4.88 14.14
CA LEU A 159 21.80 -4.12 12.99
C LEU A 159 21.18 -2.71 13.00
N PRO A 160 21.97 -1.63 12.95
CA PRO A 160 21.41 -0.29 12.89
C PRO A 160 20.70 -0.06 11.54
N ALA A 161 19.63 0.75 11.53
CA ALA A 161 18.85 1.06 10.34
C ALA A 161 19.72 1.55 9.16
N LEU A 162 20.70 2.41 9.43
CA LEU A 162 21.65 2.89 8.43
C LEU A 162 22.53 1.76 7.86
N GLY A 163 22.88 0.77 8.69
CA GLY A 163 23.60 -0.43 8.24
C GLY A 163 22.78 -1.26 7.26
N ALA A 164 21.48 -1.44 7.54
CA ALA A 164 20.57 -2.08 6.61
C ALA A 164 20.44 -1.31 5.30
N LEU A 165 20.28 0.02 5.35
CA LEU A 165 20.11 0.87 4.17
C LEU A 165 21.38 0.91 3.28
N ARG A 166 22.57 0.69 3.84
CA ARG A 166 23.83 0.62 3.07
C ARG A 166 23.93 -0.63 2.20
N GLN A 167 23.17 -1.68 2.49
CA GLN A 167 23.20 -2.93 1.72
C GLN A 167 22.59 -2.69 0.32
N PRO A 168 23.31 -3.05 -0.78
CA PRO A 168 22.80 -2.88 -2.15
C PRO A 168 21.47 -3.60 -2.39
N ALA A 169 21.30 -4.79 -1.80
CA ALA A 169 20.09 -5.59 -1.92
C ALA A 169 18.86 -4.90 -1.27
N VAL A 170 19.05 -4.17 -0.16
CA VAL A 170 18.00 -3.36 0.47
C VAL A 170 17.62 -2.19 -0.43
N ARG A 171 18.61 -1.46 -0.95
CA ARG A 171 18.36 -0.32 -1.85
C ARG A 171 17.65 -0.74 -3.14
N LEU A 172 18.02 -1.88 -3.71
CA LEU A 172 17.33 -2.43 -4.87
C LEU A 172 15.86 -2.74 -4.56
N ARG A 173 15.57 -3.33 -3.40
CA ARG A 173 14.19 -3.61 -2.96
C ARG A 173 13.39 -2.32 -2.75
N ILE A 174 13.97 -1.29 -2.13
CA ILE A 174 13.36 0.03 -1.98
C ILE A 174 12.92 0.57 -3.35
N LEU A 175 13.80 0.53 -4.35
CA LEU A 175 13.50 1.00 -5.70
C LEU A 175 12.41 0.16 -6.38
N VAL A 176 12.43 -1.18 -6.22
CA VAL A 176 11.39 -2.06 -6.76
C VAL A 176 10.04 -1.72 -6.15
N PHE A 177 9.95 -1.54 -4.82
CA PHE A 177 8.70 -1.20 -4.15
C PHE A 177 8.17 0.17 -4.56
N PHE A 178 9.04 1.16 -4.71
CA PHE A 178 8.69 2.47 -5.23
C PHE A 178 8.06 2.39 -6.63
N LEU A 179 8.72 1.69 -7.56
CA LEU A 179 8.26 1.63 -8.95
C LEU A 179 7.00 0.77 -9.11
N MET A 180 6.93 -0.41 -8.49
CA MET A 180 5.79 -1.31 -8.69
C MET A 180 4.50 -0.73 -8.13
N THR A 181 4.55 -0.07 -6.97
CA THR A 181 3.36 0.60 -6.43
C THR A 181 2.98 1.84 -7.21
N GLY A 182 3.96 2.49 -7.85
CA GLY A 182 3.71 3.54 -8.82
C GLY A 182 3.00 3.05 -10.07
N VAL A 183 3.33 1.85 -10.57
CA VAL A 183 2.58 1.20 -11.68
C VAL A 183 1.14 0.90 -11.24
N GLU A 184 0.96 0.31 -10.06
CA GLU A 184 -0.36 -0.01 -9.50
C GLU A 184 -1.22 1.25 -9.34
N ALA A 185 -0.72 2.24 -8.61
CA ALA A 185 -1.44 3.47 -8.32
C ALA A 185 -1.62 4.35 -9.56
N GLY A 186 -0.60 4.44 -10.41
CA GLY A 186 -0.66 5.18 -11.66
C GLY A 186 -1.73 4.63 -12.59
N THR A 187 -1.79 3.30 -12.73
CA THR A 187 -2.84 2.66 -13.55
C THR A 187 -4.22 2.96 -12.95
N GLY A 188 -4.42 2.70 -11.65
CA GLY A 188 -5.72 2.88 -11.00
C GLY A 188 -6.23 4.32 -11.02
N GLN A 189 -5.34 5.31 -10.93
CA GLN A 189 -5.71 6.73 -10.93
C GLN A 189 -5.98 7.28 -12.34
N TRP A 190 -5.23 6.83 -13.34
CA TRP A 190 -5.31 7.40 -14.68
C TRP A 190 -6.21 6.65 -15.66
N VAL A 191 -6.60 5.39 -15.36
CA VAL A 191 -7.39 4.55 -16.28
C VAL A 191 -8.71 5.22 -16.71
N ALA A 192 -9.45 5.84 -15.78
CA ALA A 192 -10.71 6.48 -16.10
C ALA A 192 -10.52 7.70 -17.02
N THR A 193 -9.55 8.55 -16.74
CA THR A 193 -9.19 9.71 -17.56
C THR A 193 -8.76 9.28 -18.97
N VAL A 194 -7.91 8.25 -19.08
CA VAL A 194 -7.48 7.68 -20.38
C VAL A 194 -8.68 7.20 -21.19
N LEU A 195 -9.60 6.47 -20.56
CA LEU A 195 -10.77 5.93 -21.25
C LEU A 195 -11.71 7.04 -21.74
N VAL A 196 -11.95 8.07 -20.94
CA VAL A 196 -12.82 9.19 -21.32
C VAL A 196 -12.15 10.09 -22.36
N GLU A 197 -10.96 10.61 -22.04
CA GLU A 197 -10.35 11.70 -22.82
C GLU A 197 -9.57 11.19 -24.05
N ALA A 198 -8.93 10.03 -23.95
CA ALA A 198 -8.12 9.52 -25.05
C ALA A 198 -8.83 8.46 -25.91
N ARG A 199 -9.86 7.77 -25.33
CA ARG A 199 -10.56 6.68 -26.05
C ARG A 199 -12.05 6.93 -26.27
N GLY A 200 -12.59 8.08 -25.83
CA GLY A 200 -13.97 8.49 -26.06
C GLY A 200 -15.02 7.64 -25.34
N ALA A 201 -14.63 6.92 -24.28
CA ALA A 201 -15.57 6.13 -23.49
C ALA A 201 -16.48 7.02 -22.65
N THR A 202 -17.67 6.50 -22.31
CA THR A 202 -18.57 7.22 -21.39
C THR A 202 -17.97 7.25 -19.97
N PRO A 203 -18.23 8.31 -19.18
CA PRO A 203 -17.77 8.39 -17.79
C PRO A 203 -18.21 7.20 -16.93
N ALA A 204 -19.42 6.68 -17.14
CA ALA A 204 -19.94 5.52 -16.43
C ALA A 204 -19.14 4.25 -16.74
N PHE A 205 -18.81 4.00 -18.01
CA PHE A 205 -17.97 2.87 -18.40
C PHE A 205 -16.54 3.00 -17.85
N ALA A 206 -15.96 4.20 -17.90
CA ALA A 206 -14.62 4.45 -17.38
C ALA A 206 -14.55 4.23 -15.86
N ALA A 207 -15.55 4.70 -15.11
CA ALA A 207 -15.64 4.45 -13.67
C ALA A 207 -15.81 2.96 -13.33
N ALA A 208 -16.65 2.24 -14.08
CA ALA A 208 -16.82 0.80 -13.92
C ALA A 208 -15.50 0.04 -14.21
N THR A 209 -14.76 0.45 -15.24
CA THR A 209 -13.46 -0.14 -15.58
C THR A 209 -12.40 0.12 -14.49
N ALA A 210 -12.34 1.33 -13.93
CA ALA A 210 -11.46 1.63 -12.80
C ALA A 210 -11.81 0.77 -11.57
N THR A 211 -13.11 0.60 -11.30
CA THR A 211 -13.59 -0.29 -10.23
C THR A 211 -13.17 -1.75 -10.50
N LEU A 212 -13.30 -2.22 -11.73
CA LEU A 212 -12.90 -3.56 -12.14
C LEU A 212 -11.38 -3.78 -11.97
N PHE A 213 -10.56 -2.78 -12.29
CA PHE A 213 -9.11 -2.84 -12.06
C PHE A 213 -8.78 -3.12 -10.59
N TRP A 214 -9.33 -2.33 -9.67
CA TRP A 214 -9.11 -2.51 -8.23
C TRP A 214 -9.70 -3.81 -7.68
N ALA A 215 -10.87 -4.20 -8.17
CA ALA A 215 -11.49 -5.49 -7.83
C ALA A 215 -10.63 -6.67 -8.32
N SER A 216 -10.11 -6.60 -9.55
CA SER A 216 -9.22 -7.63 -10.10
C SER A 216 -7.91 -7.74 -9.29
N LEU A 217 -7.37 -6.63 -8.83
CA LEU A 217 -6.20 -6.60 -7.96
C LEU A 217 -6.51 -7.27 -6.59
N ALA A 218 -7.63 -6.94 -5.97
CA ALA A 218 -8.03 -7.50 -4.68
C ALA A 218 -8.32 -9.00 -4.78
N LEU A 219 -9.11 -9.43 -5.76
CA LEU A 219 -9.41 -10.83 -6.03
C LEU A 219 -8.14 -11.61 -6.44
N GLY A 220 -7.25 -10.96 -7.19
CA GLY A 220 -5.94 -11.50 -7.52
C GLY A 220 -5.12 -11.83 -6.27
N ARG A 221 -5.11 -10.97 -5.25
CA ARG A 221 -4.43 -11.23 -3.97
C ARG A 221 -4.99 -12.45 -3.26
N VAL A 222 -6.33 -12.61 -3.26
CA VAL A 222 -6.97 -13.81 -2.70
C VAL A 222 -6.55 -15.06 -3.47
N GLY A 223 -6.70 -15.04 -4.81
CA GLY A 223 -6.36 -16.17 -5.68
C GLY A 223 -4.88 -16.54 -5.63
N MET A 224 -3.98 -15.54 -5.64
CA MET A 224 -2.53 -15.78 -5.54
C MET A 224 -2.15 -16.34 -4.17
N GLY A 225 -2.85 -15.98 -3.09
CA GLY A 225 -2.70 -16.61 -1.79
C GLY A 225 -3.01 -18.11 -1.81
N LEU A 226 -3.96 -18.54 -2.64
CA LEU A 226 -4.31 -19.97 -2.79
C LEU A 226 -3.29 -20.79 -3.58
N VAL A 227 -2.56 -20.14 -4.51
CA VAL A 227 -1.67 -20.85 -5.43
C VAL A 227 -0.18 -20.65 -5.14
N VAL A 228 0.22 -19.65 -4.36
CA VAL A 228 1.63 -19.30 -4.14
C VAL A 228 2.43 -20.45 -3.53
N ASP A 229 1.84 -21.22 -2.63
CA ASP A 229 2.51 -22.36 -1.98
C ASP A 229 2.75 -23.53 -2.96
N ARG A 230 1.90 -23.66 -4.01
CA ARG A 230 2.05 -24.70 -5.06
C ARG A 230 3.02 -24.27 -6.14
N ILE A 231 2.98 -23.01 -6.57
CA ILE A 231 3.83 -22.48 -7.64
C ILE A 231 5.24 -22.17 -7.11
N GLY A 232 5.34 -21.79 -5.84
CA GLY A 232 6.55 -21.28 -5.20
C GLY A 232 6.66 -19.75 -5.36
N ALA A 233 6.98 -19.07 -4.26
CA ALA A 233 7.01 -17.61 -4.18
C ALA A 233 7.94 -16.96 -5.22
N ASP A 234 9.14 -17.51 -5.41
CA ASP A 234 10.12 -16.98 -6.37
C ASP A 234 9.65 -17.14 -7.83
N ARG A 235 9.03 -18.29 -8.15
CA ARG A 235 8.48 -18.53 -9.49
C ARG A 235 7.29 -17.60 -9.76
N LEU A 236 6.42 -17.43 -8.76
CA LEU A 236 5.28 -16.53 -8.86
C LEU A 236 5.72 -15.08 -9.13
N VAL A 237 6.71 -14.57 -8.37
CA VAL A 237 7.26 -13.22 -8.57
C VAL A 237 7.87 -13.07 -9.96
N ARG A 238 8.65 -14.07 -10.45
CA ARG A 238 9.23 -14.00 -11.80
C ARG A 238 8.18 -14.00 -12.90
N LEU A 239 7.14 -14.85 -12.78
CA LEU A 239 6.03 -14.88 -13.75
C LEU A 239 5.24 -13.57 -13.74
N ALA A 240 4.86 -13.08 -12.57
CA ALA A 240 4.17 -11.82 -12.42
C ALA A 240 4.99 -10.65 -13.01
N ALA A 241 6.28 -10.55 -12.68
CA ALA A 241 7.16 -9.52 -13.20
C ALA A 241 7.40 -9.61 -14.72
N ALA A 242 7.25 -10.79 -15.33
CA ALA A 242 7.32 -10.94 -16.78
C ALA A 242 6.00 -10.53 -17.46
N VAL A 243 4.85 -10.79 -16.84
CA VAL A 243 3.53 -10.48 -17.38
C VAL A 243 3.21 -8.98 -17.27
N VAL A 244 3.61 -8.32 -16.18
CA VAL A 244 3.31 -6.91 -15.90
C VAL A 244 3.67 -5.97 -17.06
N PRO A 245 4.90 -5.97 -17.63
CA PRO A 245 5.21 -5.09 -18.76
C PRO A 245 4.45 -5.44 -20.02
N VAL A 246 4.22 -6.73 -20.31
CA VAL A 246 3.46 -7.17 -21.48
C VAL A 246 2.02 -6.68 -21.40
N ALA A 247 1.40 -6.83 -20.24
CA ALA A 247 0.04 -6.36 -20.01
C ALA A 247 -0.06 -4.82 -20.04
N ALA A 248 0.92 -4.11 -19.47
CA ALA A 248 0.95 -2.66 -19.51
C ALA A 248 1.14 -2.11 -20.94
N ILE A 249 2.00 -2.74 -21.74
CA ILE A 249 2.15 -2.42 -23.16
C ILE A 249 0.86 -2.76 -23.91
N GLY A 250 0.25 -3.92 -23.65
CA GLY A 250 -1.05 -4.28 -24.23
C GLY A 250 -2.13 -3.23 -23.95
N PHE A 251 -2.21 -2.75 -22.70
CA PHE A 251 -3.11 -1.65 -22.36
C PHE A 251 -2.79 -0.36 -23.13
N ALA A 252 -1.51 -0.08 -23.41
CA ALA A 252 -1.10 1.12 -24.11
C ALA A 252 -1.42 1.11 -25.63
N VAL A 253 -1.24 -0.03 -26.30
CA VAL A 253 -1.23 -0.08 -27.79
C VAL A 253 -2.28 -0.98 -28.43
N ALA A 254 -2.95 -1.86 -27.66
CA ALA A 254 -3.91 -2.79 -28.22
C ALA A 254 -5.25 -2.11 -28.60
N PRO A 255 -5.98 -2.63 -29.58
CA PRO A 255 -7.31 -2.14 -29.94
C PRO A 255 -8.29 -2.34 -28.77
N HIS A 256 -9.41 -1.57 -28.83
CA HIS A 256 -10.46 -1.63 -27.81
C HIS A 256 -11.01 -3.05 -27.61
N GLY A 257 -11.18 -3.43 -26.36
CA GLY A 257 -11.56 -4.78 -25.93
C GLY A 257 -10.33 -5.60 -25.52
N VAL A 258 -9.27 -5.66 -26.34
CA VAL A 258 -7.99 -6.31 -25.99
C VAL A 258 -7.23 -5.48 -24.94
N ASP A 259 -7.28 -4.16 -25.03
CA ASP A 259 -6.74 -3.22 -24.05
C ASP A 259 -7.35 -3.43 -22.65
N LEU A 260 -8.67 -3.65 -22.57
CA LEU A 260 -9.36 -3.92 -21.30
C LEU A 260 -8.97 -5.28 -20.70
N ALA A 261 -8.83 -6.31 -21.56
CA ALA A 261 -8.32 -7.59 -21.12
C ALA A 261 -6.88 -7.48 -20.61
N ALA A 262 -6.04 -6.72 -21.31
CA ALA A 262 -4.67 -6.44 -20.86
C ALA A 262 -4.64 -5.69 -19.52
N LEU A 263 -5.56 -4.75 -19.28
CA LEU A 263 -5.72 -4.05 -18.02
C LEU A 263 -6.08 -5.01 -16.87
N ALA A 264 -7.01 -5.93 -17.08
CA ALA A 264 -7.38 -6.94 -16.10
C ALA A 264 -6.20 -7.88 -15.77
N VAL A 265 -5.47 -8.33 -16.81
CA VAL A 265 -4.26 -9.14 -16.65
C VAL A 265 -3.18 -8.37 -15.89
N LEU A 266 -3.01 -7.07 -16.17
CA LEU A 266 -2.08 -6.19 -15.42
C LEU A 266 -2.42 -6.16 -13.94
N ALA A 267 -3.69 -5.97 -13.58
CA ALA A 267 -4.14 -5.95 -12.19
C ALA A 267 -3.84 -7.28 -11.48
N VAL A 268 -4.18 -8.41 -12.11
CA VAL A 268 -3.92 -9.74 -11.56
C VAL A 268 -2.42 -10.02 -11.44
N ALA A 269 -1.61 -9.60 -12.41
CA ALA A 269 -0.16 -9.79 -12.37
C ALA A 269 0.52 -8.91 -11.31
N LEU A 270 0.04 -7.69 -11.07
CA LEU A 270 0.54 -6.82 -10.01
C LEU A 270 0.21 -7.36 -8.61
N SER A 271 -0.92 -8.05 -8.46
CA SER A 271 -1.50 -8.42 -7.17
C SER A 271 -0.56 -9.19 -6.23
N PRO A 272 0.25 -10.18 -6.65
CA PRO A 272 1.14 -10.93 -5.77
C PRO A 272 2.48 -10.26 -5.51
N LEU A 273 2.88 -9.23 -6.28
CA LEU A 273 4.25 -8.72 -6.22
C LEU A 273 4.57 -8.15 -4.84
N PHE A 274 3.77 -7.22 -4.33
CA PHE A 274 4.01 -6.59 -3.04
C PHE A 274 4.05 -7.62 -1.90
N PRO A 275 2.98 -8.40 -1.63
CA PRO A 275 2.94 -9.30 -0.50
C PRO A 275 3.99 -10.41 -0.59
N THR A 276 4.22 -10.94 -1.79
CA THR A 276 5.19 -12.05 -1.96
C THR A 276 6.63 -11.56 -1.83
N LEU A 277 6.97 -10.36 -2.32
CA LEU A 277 8.30 -9.76 -2.13
C LEU A 277 8.58 -9.42 -0.66
N VAL A 278 7.59 -8.93 0.09
CA VAL A 278 7.72 -8.74 1.54
C VAL A 278 7.95 -10.08 2.23
N ALA A 279 7.15 -11.11 1.94
CA ALA A 279 7.30 -12.45 2.50
C ALA A 279 8.69 -13.05 2.29
N ARG A 280 9.33 -12.71 1.16
CA ARG A 280 10.68 -13.21 0.82
C ARG A 280 11.82 -12.39 1.44
N THR A 281 11.51 -11.25 2.07
CA THR A 281 12.55 -10.35 2.60
C THR A 281 13.41 -11.02 3.68
N PRO A 282 12.87 -11.70 4.71
CA PRO A 282 13.70 -12.37 5.72
C PRO A 282 14.59 -13.48 5.15
N ALA A 283 14.05 -14.29 4.25
CA ALA A 283 14.80 -15.39 3.62
C ALA A 283 15.96 -14.91 2.73
N ARG A 284 15.86 -13.67 2.19
CA ARG A 284 16.87 -13.10 1.27
C ARG A 284 17.87 -12.18 1.96
N LEU A 285 17.48 -11.53 3.06
CA LEU A 285 18.30 -10.53 3.75
C LEU A 285 18.67 -10.90 5.19
N GLY A 286 18.12 -12.00 5.71
CA GLY A 286 18.20 -12.36 7.13
C GLY A 286 17.20 -11.59 7.99
N ALA A 287 16.83 -12.15 9.14
CA ALA A 287 15.81 -11.61 10.04
C ALA A 287 16.20 -10.22 10.58
N ALA A 288 17.47 -10.04 10.99
CA ALA A 288 17.96 -8.76 11.53
C ALA A 288 17.83 -7.60 10.52
N THR A 289 18.16 -7.84 9.24
CA THR A 289 18.01 -6.83 8.18
C THR A 289 16.53 -6.62 7.84
N ALA A 290 15.72 -7.68 7.84
CA ALA A 290 14.31 -7.61 7.49
C ALA A 290 13.50 -6.71 8.41
N LEU A 291 13.85 -6.63 9.71
CA LEU A 291 13.22 -5.70 10.66
C LEU A 291 13.21 -4.25 10.17
N HIS A 292 14.27 -3.81 9.52
CA HIS A 292 14.36 -2.46 8.95
C HIS A 292 13.92 -2.41 7.48
N ALA A 293 14.32 -3.43 6.71
CA ALA A 293 14.10 -3.46 5.26
C ALA A 293 12.60 -3.44 4.89
N VAL A 294 11.75 -4.13 5.64
CA VAL A 294 10.29 -4.12 5.41
C VAL A 294 9.72 -2.71 5.62
N GLY A 295 10.12 -2.01 6.69
CA GLY A 295 9.71 -0.63 6.90
C GLY A 295 10.16 0.31 5.77
N PHE A 296 11.38 0.13 5.25
CA PHE A 296 11.88 0.89 4.09
C PHE A 296 11.09 0.56 2.81
N GLN A 297 10.72 -0.70 2.59
CA GLN A 297 9.89 -1.12 1.47
C GLN A 297 8.49 -0.48 1.54
N VAL A 298 7.86 -0.47 2.71
CA VAL A 298 6.54 0.15 2.94
C VAL A 298 6.61 1.67 2.72
N ALA A 299 7.63 2.35 3.27
CA ALA A 299 7.84 3.78 3.04
C ALA A 299 8.05 4.11 1.55
N ALA A 300 8.86 3.30 0.85
CA ALA A 300 9.11 3.46 -0.58
C ALA A 300 7.85 3.24 -1.42
N ALA A 301 7.03 2.26 -1.05
CA ALA A 301 5.74 2.00 -1.66
C ALA A 301 4.81 3.21 -1.54
N THR A 302 4.71 3.80 -0.36
CA THR A 302 3.90 5.01 -0.11
C THR A 302 4.40 6.19 -0.94
N LEU A 303 5.72 6.36 -1.04
CA LEU A 303 6.32 7.38 -1.93
C LEU A 303 5.98 7.11 -3.40
N GLY A 304 6.01 5.85 -3.84
CA GLY A 304 5.64 5.45 -5.19
C GLY A 304 4.19 5.81 -5.53
N VAL A 305 3.27 5.50 -4.62
CA VAL A 305 1.84 5.87 -4.73
C VAL A 305 1.64 7.39 -4.78
N ALA A 306 2.43 8.17 -4.05
CA ALA A 306 2.28 9.61 -4.00
C ALA A 306 2.92 10.34 -5.20
N ILE A 307 4.11 9.90 -5.62
CA ILE A 307 4.95 10.64 -6.58
C ILE A 307 4.70 10.19 -8.02
N LEU A 308 4.62 8.88 -8.29
CA LEU A 308 4.60 8.40 -9.67
C LEU A 308 3.31 8.70 -10.43
N PRO A 309 2.10 8.62 -9.82
CA PRO A 309 0.89 9.10 -10.50
C PRO A 309 0.93 10.60 -10.80
N ALA A 310 1.52 11.41 -9.92
CA ALA A 310 1.72 12.84 -10.16
C ALA A 310 2.71 13.09 -11.31
N ALA A 311 3.81 12.32 -11.39
CA ALA A 311 4.74 12.38 -12.50
C ALA A 311 4.10 11.99 -13.84
N ILE A 312 3.23 10.95 -13.85
CA ILE A 312 2.40 10.62 -15.01
C ILE A 312 1.49 11.80 -15.37
N GLY A 313 0.92 12.48 -14.36
CA GLY A 313 0.11 13.68 -14.55
C GLY A 313 0.83 14.81 -15.27
N LEU A 314 2.12 15.01 -15.00
CA LEU A 314 2.94 15.99 -15.75
C LEU A 314 3.07 15.59 -17.23
N ALA A 315 3.23 14.32 -17.54
CA ALA A 315 3.25 13.84 -18.92
C ALA A 315 1.88 14.04 -19.61
N VAL A 316 0.78 13.77 -18.89
CA VAL A 316 -0.60 14.02 -19.36
C VAL A 316 -0.84 15.50 -19.62
N GLN A 317 -0.35 16.38 -18.75
CA GLN A 317 -0.44 17.83 -18.94
C GLN A 317 0.28 18.29 -20.23
N ALA A 318 1.42 17.68 -20.55
CA ALA A 318 2.21 18.04 -21.73
C ALA A 318 1.66 17.47 -23.03
N GLY A 319 1.07 16.27 -23.03
CA GLY A 319 0.69 15.55 -24.28
C GLY A 319 -0.70 14.94 -24.26
N GLY A 320 -1.57 15.29 -23.28
CA GLY A 320 -2.91 14.74 -23.15
C GLY A 320 -2.96 13.36 -22.49
N ALA A 321 -4.17 12.88 -22.21
CA ALA A 321 -4.40 11.62 -21.48
C ALA A 321 -3.78 10.38 -22.15
N ALA A 322 -3.55 10.42 -23.46
CA ALA A 322 -2.87 9.37 -24.21
C ALA A 322 -1.43 9.10 -23.77
N MET A 323 -0.80 10.02 -23.04
CA MET A 323 0.56 9.86 -22.51
C MET A 323 0.63 8.95 -21.27
N ALA A 324 -0.49 8.74 -20.55
CA ALA A 324 -0.47 7.94 -19.33
C ALA A 324 -0.15 6.45 -19.58
N PRO A 325 -0.78 5.73 -20.54
CA PRO A 325 -0.48 4.32 -20.76
C PRO A 325 1.00 4.04 -21.13
N PRO A 326 1.66 4.76 -22.04
CA PRO A 326 3.08 4.53 -22.33
C PRO A 326 3.98 4.86 -21.14
N ALA A 327 3.65 5.88 -20.32
CA ALA A 327 4.39 6.17 -19.09
C ALA A 327 4.28 5.00 -18.09
N ILE A 328 3.08 4.46 -17.89
CA ILE A 328 2.83 3.26 -17.05
C ILE A 328 3.61 2.06 -17.60
N ALA A 329 3.60 1.84 -18.91
CA ALA A 329 4.35 0.75 -19.54
C ALA A 329 5.88 0.89 -19.32
N GLY A 330 6.41 2.10 -19.40
CA GLY A 330 7.82 2.37 -19.10
C GLY A 330 8.18 2.03 -17.65
N LEU A 331 7.35 2.43 -16.69
CA LEU A 331 7.52 2.07 -15.27
C LEU A 331 7.42 0.55 -15.05
N ALA A 332 6.48 -0.12 -15.74
CA ALA A 332 6.30 -1.56 -15.68
C ALA A 332 7.54 -2.32 -16.20
N VAL A 333 8.13 -1.88 -17.31
CA VAL A 333 9.39 -2.43 -17.85
C VAL A 333 10.52 -2.24 -16.85
N ALA A 334 10.68 -1.01 -16.31
CA ALA A 334 11.71 -0.73 -15.31
C ALA A 334 11.55 -1.62 -14.07
N THR A 335 10.32 -1.79 -13.58
CA THR A 335 9.99 -2.69 -12.46
C THR A 335 10.43 -4.13 -12.77
N ALA A 336 10.06 -4.67 -13.93
CA ALA A 336 10.40 -6.02 -14.33
C ALA A 336 11.93 -6.26 -14.42
N LEU A 337 12.66 -5.29 -14.98
CA LEU A 337 14.13 -5.36 -15.08
C LEU A 337 14.81 -5.37 -13.70
N LEU A 338 14.29 -4.59 -12.75
CA LEU A 338 14.84 -4.57 -11.40
C LEU A 338 14.45 -5.81 -10.58
N VAL A 339 13.22 -6.31 -10.74
CA VAL A 339 12.79 -7.57 -10.07
C VAL A 339 13.68 -8.75 -10.50
N ARG A 340 14.08 -8.82 -11.78
CA ARG A 340 15.03 -9.85 -12.26
C ARG A 340 16.37 -9.81 -11.53
N ARG A 341 16.80 -8.64 -11.02
CA ARG A 341 18.06 -8.49 -10.26
C ARG A 341 17.94 -8.87 -8.79
N LEU A 342 16.72 -9.13 -8.29
CA LEU A 342 16.52 -9.58 -6.91
C LEU A 342 16.88 -11.05 -6.68
N GLY A 343 17.09 -11.81 -7.72
CA GLY A 343 17.50 -13.23 -7.68
C GLY A 343 16.32 -14.18 -7.66
#